data_3226d668c757f19a1f681f1dffd600b5
#
_entry.id   3226d668c757f19a1f681f1dffd600b5
#
_cell.length_a   1.000
_cell.length_b   1.000
_cell.length_c   1.000
_cell.angle_alpha   90.00
_cell.angle_beta   90.00
_cell.angle_gamma   90.00
#
_symmetry.space_group_name_H-M   'P 1'
#
loop_
_entity.id
_entity.type
_entity.pdbx_description
1 polymer ?
#
loop_
_entity_poly.entity_id
_entity_poly.type
_entity_poly.pdbx_seq_one_letter_code
_entity_poly.pdbx_strand_id
1 'polypeptide(L)'
;IGEMALMKRFLVGFFCYSMGVQTIMLVAAGFGEKILNLDTSSLIAIILIIQLVAIAGANLMSRFSKAYGNVNVLIFVVLLWVFVCISAYFIATAMQFYILAAVVGLVMGGIQSLSRSTYSKFIPENTADAASFFSFYDVTEKIAIVLGMFSFGYINEATGSQRNSVLALMIYFIIGLLILGSALAKQKQQAIAA
;
A
#
# COMPACT_ATOMS: atom_id res chain seq x y z
N ILE A 1 -5.57 6.27 26.80
CA ILE A 1 -6.82 6.07 26.01
C ILE A 1 -6.68 6.69 24.60
N GLY A 2 -6.03 7.87 24.46
CA GLY A 2 -5.87 8.55 23.17
C GLY A 2 -5.01 7.79 22.17
N GLU A 3 -3.88 7.24 22.57
CA GLU A 3 -2.93 6.49 21.72
C GLU A 3 -3.55 5.21 21.18
N MET A 4 -4.25 4.45 22.01
CA MET A 4 -4.97 3.25 21.58
C MET A 4 -6.04 3.55 20.51
N ALA A 5 -6.73 4.68 20.61
CA ALA A 5 -7.72 5.08 19.61
C ALA A 5 -7.07 5.53 18.30
N LEU A 6 -5.88 6.14 18.36
CA LEU A 6 -5.09 6.52 17.17
C LEU A 6 -4.55 5.27 16.48
N MET A 7 -3.97 4.34 17.24
CA MET A 7 -3.49 3.05 16.74
C MET A 7 -4.59 2.25 16.05
N LYS A 8 -5.79 2.16 16.65
CA LYS A 8 -6.95 1.47 16.03
C LYS A 8 -7.34 2.11 14.69
N ARG A 9 -7.43 3.45 14.63
CA ARG A 9 -7.76 4.16 13.39
C ARG A 9 -6.70 3.92 12.31
N PHE A 10 -5.43 4.00 12.69
CA PHE A 10 -4.33 3.70 11.80
C PHE A 10 -4.43 2.28 11.24
N LEU A 11 -4.69 1.29 12.10
CA LEU A 11 -4.77 -0.11 11.72
C LEU A 11 -5.94 -0.40 10.75
N VAL A 12 -7.09 0.26 10.92
CA VAL A 12 -8.21 0.17 9.97
C VAL A 12 -7.83 0.79 8.63
N GLY A 13 -7.15 1.94 8.62
CA GLY A 13 -6.63 2.55 7.40
C GLY A 13 -5.59 1.65 6.71
N PHE A 14 -4.66 1.09 7.50
CA PHE A 14 -3.66 0.12 7.05
C PHE A 14 -4.32 -1.10 6.39
N PHE A 15 -5.33 -1.67 7.03
CA PHE A 15 -6.09 -2.79 6.48
C PHE A 15 -6.67 -2.45 5.11
N CYS A 16 -7.34 -1.31 4.97
CA CYS A 16 -7.95 -0.89 3.72
C CYS A 16 -6.92 -0.74 2.59
N TYR A 17 -5.88 0.08 2.77
CA TYR A 17 -4.93 0.25 1.68
C TYR A 17 -4.06 -0.99 1.42
N SER A 18 -3.81 -1.83 2.44
CA SER A 18 -3.10 -3.10 2.25
C SER A 18 -3.85 -4.08 1.37
N MET A 19 -5.20 -4.08 1.40
CA MET A 19 -6.00 -4.86 0.44
C MET A 19 -5.61 -4.51 -1.00
N GLY A 20 -5.46 -3.23 -1.33
CA GLY A 20 -5.05 -2.78 -2.66
C GLY A 20 -3.59 -3.10 -2.97
N VAL A 21 -2.66 -2.69 -2.09
CA VAL A 21 -1.20 -2.83 -2.29
C VAL A 21 -0.80 -4.28 -2.52
N GLN A 22 -1.19 -5.16 -1.60
CA GLN A 22 -0.78 -6.56 -1.65
C GLN A 22 -1.40 -7.29 -2.84
N THR A 23 -2.65 -6.97 -3.16
CA THR A 23 -3.32 -7.56 -4.34
C THR A 23 -2.62 -7.14 -5.63
N ILE A 24 -2.31 -5.84 -5.83
CA ILE A 24 -1.60 -5.38 -7.02
C ILE A 24 -0.26 -6.11 -7.16
N MET A 25 0.49 -6.28 -6.07
CA MET A 25 1.78 -6.98 -6.11
C MET A 25 1.65 -8.44 -6.55
N LEU A 26 0.61 -9.13 -6.09
CA LEU A 26 0.39 -10.53 -6.44
C LEU A 26 -0.12 -10.71 -7.88
N VAL A 27 -0.92 -9.76 -8.39
CA VAL A 27 -1.49 -9.88 -9.74
C VAL A 27 -0.65 -9.22 -10.83
N ALA A 28 0.37 -8.44 -10.49
CA ALA A 28 1.16 -7.65 -11.45
C ALA A 28 1.77 -8.50 -12.58
N ALA A 29 2.34 -9.66 -12.26
CA ALA A 29 2.91 -10.57 -13.26
C ALA A 29 1.82 -11.11 -14.20
N GLY A 30 0.70 -11.62 -13.65
CA GLY A 30 -0.42 -12.11 -14.45
C GLY A 30 -1.10 -11.00 -15.29
N PHE A 31 -1.07 -9.76 -14.83
CA PHE A 31 -1.53 -8.61 -15.60
C PHE A 31 -0.63 -8.35 -16.81
N GLY A 32 0.69 -8.36 -16.62
CA GLY A 32 1.66 -8.20 -17.70
C GLY A 32 1.56 -9.31 -18.75
N GLU A 33 1.40 -10.56 -18.31
CA GLU A 33 1.23 -11.70 -19.19
C GLU A 33 -0.07 -11.61 -20.02
N LYS A 34 -1.21 -11.42 -19.35
CA LYS A 34 -2.53 -11.51 -20.02
C LYS A 34 -2.92 -10.26 -20.82
N ILE A 35 -2.49 -9.07 -20.38
CA ILE A 35 -2.90 -7.81 -21.01
C ILE A 35 -1.89 -7.33 -22.04
N LEU A 36 -0.59 -7.59 -21.83
CA LEU A 36 0.48 -7.10 -22.68
C LEU A 36 1.20 -8.22 -23.43
N ASN A 37 0.80 -9.48 -23.24
CA ASN A 37 1.42 -10.67 -23.82
C ASN A 37 2.93 -10.73 -23.60
N LEU A 38 3.38 -10.33 -22.39
CA LEU A 38 4.78 -10.34 -22.03
C LEU A 38 5.28 -11.77 -21.81
N ASP A 39 6.47 -12.05 -22.32
CA ASP A 39 7.16 -13.30 -22.09
C ASP A 39 7.69 -13.43 -20.65
N THR A 40 8.00 -14.67 -20.25
CA THR A 40 8.49 -14.97 -18.89
C THR A 40 9.74 -14.17 -18.52
N SER A 41 10.64 -13.94 -19.46
CA SER A 41 11.88 -13.18 -19.22
C SER A 41 11.57 -11.72 -18.86
N SER A 42 10.62 -11.11 -19.58
CA SER A 42 10.14 -9.75 -19.30
C SER A 42 9.45 -9.66 -17.94
N LEU A 43 8.65 -10.65 -17.56
CA LEU A 43 8.00 -10.69 -16.25
C LEU A 43 9.00 -10.81 -15.11
N ILE A 44 10.03 -11.65 -15.26
CA ILE A 44 11.13 -11.76 -14.29
C ILE A 44 11.87 -10.42 -14.16
N ALA A 45 12.19 -9.76 -15.29
CA ALA A 45 12.85 -8.45 -15.29
C ALA A 45 12.00 -7.41 -14.53
N ILE A 46 10.69 -7.39 -14.72
CA ILE A 46 9.76 -6.49 -14.04
C ILE A 46 9.78 -6.73 -12.53
N ILE A 47 9.72 -7.98 -12.09
CA ILE A 47 9.79 -8.33 -10.67
C ILE A 47 11.12 -7.86 -10.06
N LEU A 48 12.23 -8.06 -10.75
CA LEU A 48 13.55 -7.58 -10.31
C LEU A 48 13.62 -6.06 -10.23
N ILE A 49 13.07 -5.34 -11.22
CA ILE A 49 12.98 -3.87 -11.19
C ILE A 49 12.19 -3.42 -9.96
N ILE A 50 11.01 -3.99 -9.71
CA ILE A 50 10.19 -3.66 -8.54
C ILE A 50 11.00 -3.85 -7.25
N GLN A 51 11.69 -4.97 -7.08
CA GLN A 51 12.45 -5.29 -5.87
C GLN A 51 13.64 -4.34 -5.65
N LEU A 52 14.42 -4.10 -6.70
CA LEU A 52 15.57 -3.21 -6.61
C LEU A 52 15.17 -1.76 -6.33
N VAL A 53 14.15 -1.27 -7.04
CA VAL A 53 13.64 0.09 -6.85
C VAL A 53 12.95 0.26 -5.50
N ALA A 54 12.36 -0.81 -4.93
CA ALA A 54 11.74 -0.77 -3.60
C ALA A 54 12.76 -0.43 -2.50
N ILE A 55 14.01 -0.87 -2.63
CA ILE A 55 15.09 -0.51 -1.68
C ILE A 55 15.33 1.01 -1.70
N ALA A 56 15.41 1.60 -2.89
CA ALA A 56 15.55 3.05 -3.05
C ALA A 56 14.31 3.79 -2.52
N GLY A 57 13.12 3.27 -2.79
CA GLY A 57 11.84 3.80 -2.32
C GLY A 57 11.74 3.83 -0.80
N ALA A 58 12.10 2.74 -0.12
CA ALA A 58 12.11 2.67 1.34
C ALA A 58 13.05 3.72 1.95
N ASN A 59 14.27 3.88 1.40
CA ASN A 59 15.23 4.88 1.87
C ASN A 59 14.73 6.32 1.63
N LEU A 60 14.19 6.59 0.45
CA LEU A 60 13.68 7.92 0.07
C LEU A 60 12.51 8.32 0.99
N MET A 61 11.52 7.45 1.15
CA MET A 61 10.35 7.73 1.97
C MET A 61 10.70 7.82 3.47
N SER A 62 11.70 7.06 3.94
CA SER A 62 12.23 7.20 5.29
C SER A 62 12.84 8.59 5.54
N ARG A 63 13.56 9.16 4.55
CA ARG A 63 14.08 10.52 4.64
C ARG A 63 12.96 11.57 4.66
N PHE A 64 11.97 11.44 3.78
CA PHE A 64 10.82 12.34 3.78
C PHE A 64 10.01 12.26 5.07
N SER A 65 9.87 11.09 5.66
CA SER A 65 9.14 10.93 6.92
C SER A 65 9.80 11.64 8.10
N LYS A 66 11.13 11.79 8.09
CA LYS A 66 11.85 12.59 9.10
C LYS A 66 11.56 14.09 8.97
N ALA A 67 11.36 14.59 7.76
CA ALA A 67 11.11 16.00 7.50
C ALA A 67 9.61 16.37 7.66
N TYR A 68 8.71 15.53 7.16
CA TYR A 68 7.28 15.85 7.05
C TYR A 68 6.38 15.03 7.99
N GLY A 69 6.94 14.07 8.71
CA GLY A 69 6.21 13.14 9.59
C GLY A 69 5.66 11.91 8.86
N ASN A 70 5.61 10.79 9.58
CA ASN A 70 5.27 9.49 8.99
C ASN A 70 3.88 9.46 8.34
N VAL A 71 2.86 9.98 9.03
CA VAL A 71 1.46 9.88 8.55
C VAL A 71 1.24 10.74 7.31
N ASN A 72 1.85 11.94 7.24
CA ASN A 72 1.75 12.81 6.06
C ASN A 72 2.38 12.14 4.81
N VAL A 73 3.58 11.57 4.96
CA VAL A 73 4.26 10.88 3.86
C VAL A 73 3.50 9.60 3.48
N LEU A 74 2.92 8.90 4.45
CA LEU A 74 2.10 7.73 4.17
C LEU A 74 0.84 8.09 3.36
N ILE A 75 0.15 9.17 3.70
CA ILE A 75 -0.98 9.69 2.90
C ILE A 75 -0.54 10.00 1.47
N PHE A 76 0.60 10.66 1.29
CA PHE A 76 1.15 10.94 -0.03
C PHE A 76 1.44 9.65 -0.82
N VAL A 77 2.04 8.64 -0.18
CA VAL A 77 2.34 7.35 -0.80
C VAL A 77 1.06 6.60 -1.18
N VAL A 78 0.03 6.59 -0.34
CA VAL A 78 -1.28 5.98 -0.68
C VAL A 78 -1.96 6.73 -1.83
N LEU A 79 -1.80 8.06 -1.91
CA LEU A 79 -2.28 8.84 -3.06
C LEU A 79 -1.57 8.43 -4.36
N LEU A 80 -0.26 8.20 -4.32
CA LEU A 80 0.48 7.67 -5.48
C LEU A 80 -0.04 6.30 -5.92
N TRP A 81 -0.50 5.44 -5.00
CA TRP A 81 -1.14 4.16 -5.36
C TRP A 81 -2.45 4.35 -6.13
N VAL A 82 -3.23 5.39 -5.83
CA VAL A 82 -4.41 5.75 -6.64
C VAL A 82 -3.99 6.06 -8.08
N PHE A 83 -2.92 6.85 -8.28
CA PHE A 83 -2.38 7.13 -9.61
C PHE A 83 -1.84 5.88 -10.31
N VAL A 84 -1.23 4.96 -9.58
CA VAL A 84 -0.80 3.65 -10.12
C VAL A 84 -1.98 2.87 -10.69
N CYS A 85 -3.10 2.80 -9.97
CA CYS A 85 -4.32 2.12 -10.45
C CYS A 85 -4.86 2.77 -11.73
N ILE A 86 -4.93 4.09 -11.77
CA ILE A 86 -5.39 4.84 -12.94
C ILE A 86 -4.44 4.60 -14.12
N SER A 87 -3.14 4.70 -13.89
CA SER A 87 -2.12 4.47 -14.94
C SER A 87 -2.18 3.04 -15.48
N ALA A 88 -2.36 2.04 -14.61
CA ALA A 88 -2.47 0.65 -15.01
C ALA A 88 -3.67 0.39 -15.94
N TYR A 89 -4.76 1.14 -15.79
CA TYR A 89 -5.90 1.04 -16.68
C TYR A 89 -5.58 1.45 -18.12
N PHE A 90 -4.74 2.47 -18.31
CA PHE A 90 -4.41 3.05 -19.63
C PHE A 90 -3.17 2.44 -20.28
N ILE A 91 -2.41 1.56 -19.62
CA ILE A 91 -1.22 0.92 -20.16
C ILE A 91 -1.55 0.10 -21.42
N ALA A 92 -0.78 0.33 -22.49
CA ALA A 92 -0.91 -0.37 -23.75
C ALA A 92 0.41 -1.01 -24.26
N THR A 93 1.57 -0.59 -23.74
CA THR A 93 2.87 -1.05 -24.20
C THR A 93 3.73 -1.62 -23.07
N ALA A 94 4.66 -2.53 -23.44
CA ALA A 94 5.64 -3.09 -22.50
C ALA A 94 6.48 -1.99 -21.81
N MET A 95 6.92 -0.97 -22.58
CA MET A 95 7.73 0.13 -22.02
C MET A 95 6.97 0.90 -20.93
N GLN A 96 5.69 1.21 -21.16
CA GLN A 96 4.84 1.85 -20.15
C GLN A 96 4.73 0.99 -18.89
N PHE A 97 4.64 -0.33 -19.06
CA PHE A 97 4.56 -1.26 -17.93
C PHE A 97 5.86 -1.33 -17.15
N TYR A 98 7.03 -1.29 -17.80
CA TYR A 98 8.34 -1.20 -17.12
C TYR A 98 8.47 0.08 -16.30
N ILE A 99 8.04 1.22 -16.84
CA ILE A 99 8.03 2.51 -16.12
C ILE A 99 7.09 2.44 -14.92
N LEU A 100 5.88 1.91 -15.11
CA LEU A 100 4.93 1.74 -14.01
C LEU A 100 5.48 0.79 -12.93
N ALA A 101 6.14 -0.31 -13.33
CA ALA A 101 6.76 -1.24 -12.41
C ALA A 101 7.84 -0.56 -11.54
N ALA A 102 8.64 0.33 -12.12
CA ALA A 102 9.61 1.13 -11.35
C ALA A 102 8.92 2.06 -10.35
N VAL A 103 7.83 2.73 -10.75
CA VAL A 103 7.01 3.57 -9.83
C VAL A 103 6.41 2.71 -8.73
N VAL A 104 5.82 1.56 -9.08
CA VAL A 104 5.26 0.60 -8.10
C VAL A 104 6.33 0.16 -7.11
N GLY A 105 7.53 -0.18 -7.56
CA GLY A 105 8.65 -0.54 -6.68
C GLY A 105 8.96 0.57 -5.68
N LEU A 106 9.11 1.81 -6.15
CA LEU A 106 9.42 2.97 -5.31
C LEU A 106 8.34 3.19 -4.24
N VAL A 107 7.07 3.15 -4.65
CA VAL A 107 5.93 3.38 -3.75
C VAL A 107 5.74 2.19 -2.79
N MET A 108 5.99 0.95 -3.26
CA MET A 108 5.90 -0.29 -2.47
C MET A 108 6.91 -0.31 -1.32
N GLY A 109 8.19 -0.04 -1.60
CA GLY A 109 9.22 0.03 -0.56
C GLY A 109 8.90 1.10 0.49
N GLY A 110 8.40 2.25 0.03
CA GLY A 110 7.96 3.35 0.90
C GLY A 110 6.80 2.96 1.80
N ILE A 111 5.73 2.40 1.24
CA ILE A 111 4.52 2.11 2.02
C ILE A 111 4.76 1.02 3.07
N GLN A 112 5.53 -0.01 2.75
CA GLN A 112 5.85 -1.08 3.70
C GLN A 112 6.69 -0.57 4.88
N SER A 113 7.77 0.17 4.60
CA SER A 113 8.63 0.71 5.63
C SER A 113 7.93 1.74 6.52
N LEU A 114 7.14 2.65 5.93
CA LEU A 114 6.40 3.67 6.65
C LEU A 114 5.25 3.11 7.48
N SER A 115 4.51 2.14 6.96
CA SER A 115 3.39 1.53 7.68
C SER A 115 3.88 0.88 8.96
N ARG A 116 4.91 0.05 8.88
CA ARG A 116 5.49 -0.63 10.05
C ARG A 116 6.13 0.36 11.03
N SER A 117 6.86 1.37 10.55
CA SER A 117 7.45 2.42 11.36
C SER A 117 6.38 3.32 12.02
N THR A 118 5.28 3.59 11.34
CA THR A 118 4.19 4.39 11.91
C THR A 118 3.46 3.61 12.99
N TYR A 119 3.17 2.34 12.72
CA TYR A 119 2.53 1.46 13.69
C TYR A 119 3.36 1.32 14.97
N SER A 120 4.68 1.11 14.84
CA SER A 120 5.58 0.99 16.01
C SER A 120 5.54 2.22 16.92
N LYS A 121 5.36 3.42 16.37
CA LYS A 121 5.26 4.67 17.14
C LYS A 121 3.95 4.83 17.91
N PHE A 122 2.94 4.06 17.58
CA PHE A 122 1.64 4.06 18.27
C PHE A 122 1.54 2.96 19.34
N ILE A 123 2.53 2.08 19.42
CA ILE A 123 2.60 1.07 20.48
C ILE A 123 3.06 1.79 21.76
N PRO A 124 2.37 1.60 22.91
CA PRO A 124 2.78 2.20 24.18
C PRO A 124 4.20 1.75 24.59
N GLU A 125 5.04 2.72 25.03
CA GLU A 125 6.46 2.47 25.36
C GLU A 125 6.64 1.46 26.52
N ASN A 126 5.69 1.40 27.44
CA ASN A 126 5.74 0.51 28.61
C ASN A 126 5.04 -0.86 28.41
N THR A 127 4.85 -1.27 27.16
CA THR A 127 4.19 -2.53 26.86
C THR A 127 5.21 -3.70 26.94
N ALA A 128 4.97 -4.64 27.87
CA ALA A 128 5.74 -5.87 27.97
C ALA A 128 5.55 -6.82 26.77
N ASP A 129 4.52 -6.60 25.95
CA ASP A 129 4.05 -7.50 24.89
C ASP A 129 4.04 -6.86 23.49
N ALA A 130 5.10 -6.14 23.14
CA ALA A 130 5.25 -5.55 21.80
C ALA A 130 5.15 -6.59 20.67
N ALA A 131 5.56 -7.84 20.93
CA ALA A 131 5.48 -8.94 19.95
C ALA A 131 4.03 -9.24 19.55
N SER A 132 3.08 -9.24 20.48
CA SER A 132 1.66 -9.46 20.19
C SER A 132 1.07 -8.34 19.31
N PHE A 133 1.48 -7.09 19.51
CA PHE A 133 1.06 -5.99 18.65
C PHE A 133 1.52 -6.18 17.20
N PHE A 134 2.79 -6.55 16.99
CA PHE A 134 3.29 -6.84 15.65
C PHE A 134 2.66 -8.08 15.03
N SER A 135 2.39 -9.13 15.83
CA SER A 135 1.64 -10.30 15.35
C SER A 135 0.24 -9.91 14.87
N PHE A 136 -0.45 -9.02 15.58
CA PHE A 136 -1.76 -8.53 15.17
C PHE A 136 -1.69 -7.69 13.88
N TYR A 137 -0.64 -6.87 13.72
CA TYR A 137 -0.37 -6.15 12.48
C TYR A 137 -0.19 -7.11 11.30
N ASP A 138 0.66 -8.13 11.46
CA ASP A 138 0.94 -9.11 10.43
C ASP A 138 -0.31 -9.95 10.07
N VAL A 139 -1.13 -10.35 11.06
CA VAL A 139 -2.42 -11.01 10.84
C VAL A 139 -3.38 -10.11 10.06
N THR A 140 -3.46 -8.84 10.43
CA THR A 140 -4.29 -7.84 9.72
C THR A 140 -3.88 -7.72 8.26
N GLU A 141 -2.58 -7.71 7.97
CA GLU A 141 -2.06 -7.71 6.59
C GLU A 141 -2.45 -8.99 5.84
N LYS A 142 -2.33 -10.16 6.45
CA LYS A 142 -2.71 -11.43 5.80
C LYS A 142 -4.20 -11.50 5.48
N ILE A 143 -5.06 -11.05 6.38
CA ILE A 143 -6.51 -10.96 6.11
C ILE A 143 -6.79 -9.97 4.97
N ALA A 144 -6.08 -8.84 4.94
CA ALA A 144 -6.20 -7.86 3.84
C ALA A 144 -5.82 -8.47 2.48
N ILE A 145 -4.76 -9.28 2.41
CA ILE A 145 -4.38 -10.02 1.19
C ILE A 145 -5.54 -10.91 0.71
N VAL A 146 -6.09 -11.73 1.61
CA VAL A 146 -7.17 -12.68 1.25
C VAL A 146 -8.39 -11.94 0.70
N LEU A 147 -8.85 -10.91 1.40
CA LEU A 147 -10.03 -10.14 0.97
C LEU A 147 -9.78 -9.32 -0.29
N GLY A 148 -8.57 -8.76 -0.44
CA GLY A 148 -8.18 -8.03 -1.64
C GLY A 148 -8.13 -8.94 -2.87
N MET A 149 -7.52 -10.12 -2.76
CA MET A 149 -7.48 -11.10 -3.84
C MET A 149 -8.86 -11.64 -4.20
N PHE A 150 -9.70 -11.91 -3.19
CA PHE A 150 -11.07 -12.36 -3.42
C PHE A 150 -11.87 -11.31 -4.20
N SER A 151 -11.82 -10.05 -3.79
CA SER A 151 -12.53 -8.96 -4.48
C SER A 151 -11.97 -8.72 -5.89
N PHE A 152 -10.65 -8.79 -6.09
CA PHE A 152 -10.06 -8.71 -7.42
C PHE A 152 -10.57 -9.84 -8.34
N GLY A 153 -10.55 -11.09 -7.86
CA GLY A 153 -11.03 -12.26 -8.60
C GLY A 153 -12.51 -12.15 -8.96
N TYR A 154 -13.33 -11.75 -7.99
CA TYR A 154 -14.78 -11.56 -8.20
C TYR A 154 -15.08 -10.47 -9.25
N ILE A 155 -14.40 -9.33 -9.18
CA ILE A 155 -14.60 -8.24 -10.14
C ILE A 155 -14.08 -8.66 -11.54
N ASN A 156 -12.96 -9.39 -11.59
CA ASN A 156 -12.41 -9.89 -12.84
C ASN A 156 -13.38 -10.87 -13.53
N GLU A 157 -14.00 -11.74 -12.77
CA GLU A 157 -15.01 -12.68 -13.28
C GLU A 157 -16.27 -11.93 -13.74
N ALA A 158 -16.76 -11.00 -12.94
CA ALA A 158 -17.98 -10.24 -13.24
C ALA A 158 -17.83 -9.30 -14.44
N THR A 159 -16.65 -8.71 -14.65
CA THR A 159 -16.41 -7.72 -15.72
C THR A 159 -15.68 -8.29 -16.94
N GLY A 160 -15.09 -9.48 -16.82
CA GLY A 160 -14.22 -10.05 -17.84
C GLY A 160 -12.93 -9.27 -18.09
N SER A 161 -12.54 -8.35 -17.17
CA SER A 161 -11.44 -7.40 -17.41
C SER A 161 -10.55 -7.21 -16.18
N GLN A 162 -9.29 -7.62 -16.29
CA GLN A 162 -8.29 -7.35 -15.25
C GLN A 162 -8.05 -5.85 -15.03
N ARG A 163 -8.18 -5.03 -16.08
CA ARG A 163 -8.06 -3.57 -15.98
C ARG A 163 -9.11 -2.99 -15.05
N ASN A 164 -10.36 -3.43 -15.19
CA ASN A 164 -11.45 -3.00 -14.32
C ASN A 164 -11.23 -3.45 -12.88
N SER A 165 -10.68 -4.65 -12.68
CA SER A 165 -10.35 -5.15 -11.33
C SER A 165 -9.26 -4.33 -10.66
N VAL A 166 -8.19 -3.98 -11.36
CA VAL A 166 -7.14 -3.10 -10.83
C VAL A 166 -7.69 -1.70 -10.53
N LEU A 167 -8.52 -1.16 -11.43
CA LEU A 167 -9.14 0.14 -11.19
C LEU A 167 -10.06 0.13 -9.97
N ALA A 168 -10.81 -0.95 -9.75
CA ALA A 168 -11.68 -1.09 -8.59
C ALA A 168 -10.91 -1.13 -7.26
N LEU A 169 -9.67 -1.64 -7.25
CA LEU A 169 -8.81 -1.58 -6.05
C LEU A 169 -8.52 -0.15 -5.58
N MET A 170 -8.68 0.86 -6.46
CA MET A 170 -8.59 2.27 -6.10
C MET A 170 -9.53 2.66 -4.95
N ILE A 171 -10.69 2.00 -4.84
CA ILE A 171 -11.66 2.24 -3.77
C ILE A 171 -11.02 1.98 -2.40
N TYR A 172 -10.22 0.92 -2.26
CA TYR A 172 -9.52 0.60 -1.01
C TYR A 172 -8.50 1.67 -0.61
N PHE A 173 -7.81 2.23 -1.60
CA PHE A 173 -6.88 3.35 -1.36
C PHE A 173 -7.61 4.61 -0.95
N ILE A 174 -8.74 4.93 -1.58
CA ILE A 174 -9.56 6.11 -1.22
C ILE A 174 -10.09 5.97 0.21
N ILE A 175 -10.65 4.82 0.57
CA ILE A 175 -11.11 4.56 1.94
C ILE A 175 -9.94 4.66 2.93
N GLY A 176 -8.80 4.07 2.60
CA GLY A 176 -7.57 4.17 3.39
C GLY A 176 -7.11 5.61 3.59
N LEU A 177 -7.14 6.44 2.54
CA LEU A 177 -6.81 7.87 2.61
C LEU A 177 -7.73 8.64 3.56
N LEU A 178 -9.04 8.43 3.47
CA LEU A 178 -10.02 9.09 4.34
C LEU A 178 -9.77 8.74 5.81
N ILE A 179 -9.50 7.46 6.10
CA ILE A 179 -9.24 7.00 7.47
C ILE A 179 -7.90 7.54 7.97
N LEU A 180 -6.83 7.51 7.15
CA LEU A 180 -5.53 8.09 7.52
C LEU A 180 -5.62 9.59 7.75
N GLY A 181 -6.39 10.32 6.92
CA GLY A 181 -6.66 11.74 7.11
C GLY A 181 -7.33 12.02 8.46
N SER A 182 -8.31 11.18 8.85
CA SER A 182 -8.95 11.27 10.16
C SER A 182 -7.99 10.98 11.32
N ALA A 183 -7.05 10.06 11.13
CA ALA A 183 -6.02 9.74 12.11
C ALA A 183 -5.03 10.91 12.29
N LEU A 184 -4.63 11.54 11.17
CA LEU A 184 -3.76 12.72 11.17
C LEU A 184 -4.43 13.92 11.89
N ALA A 185 -5.70 14.18 11.61
CA ALA A 185 -6.45 15.24 12.26
C ALA A 185 -6.49 15.04 13.79
N LYS A 186 -6.73 13.80 14.23
CA LYS A 186 -6.72 13.47 15.65
C LYS A 186 -5.34 13.61 16.29
N GLN A 187 -4.28 13.21 15.60
CA GLN A 187 -2.90 13.35 16.06
C GLN A 187 -2.55 14.83 16.28
N LYS A 188 -2.93 15.71 15.34
CA LYS A 188 -2.72 17.16 15.48
C LYS A 188 -3.50 17.77 16.65
N GLN A 189 -4.74 17.34 16.87
CA GLN A 189 -5.54 17.79 18.02
C GLN A 189 -4.90 17.41 19.36
N GLN A 190 -4.34 16.20 19.46
CA GLN A 190 -3.64 15.75 20.66
C GLN A 190 -2.35 16.54 20.91
N ALA A 191 -1.60 16.87 19.85
CA ALA A 191 -0.38 17.67 19.96
C ALA A 191 -0.64 19.14 20.36
N ILE A 192 -1.83 19.69 20.10
CA ILE A 192 -2.23 21.05 20.51
C ILE A 192 -2.74 21.04 21.97
N ALA A 193 -3.28 19.94 22.44
CA ALA A 193 -3.88 19.80 23.78
C ALA A 193 -2.87 19.37 24.87
N ALA A 194 -1.64 18.99 24.47
CA ALA A 194 -0.51 18.61 25.34
C ALA A 194 0.45 19.76 25.55
#